data_c014d10c62553d8e2eabf5617825781d
#
_entry.id   c014d10c62553d8e2eabf5617825781d
#
_cell.length_a   1.000
_cell.length_b   1.000
_cell.length_c   1.000
_cell.angle_alpha   90.00
_cell.angle_beta   90.00
_cell.angle_gamma   90.00
#
_symmetry.space_group_name_H-M   'P 1'
#
loop_
_entity.id
_entity.type
_entity.pdbx_description
1 polymer ?
#
loop_
_entity_poly.entity_id
_entity_poly.type
_entity_poly.pdbx_seq_one_letter_code
_entity_poly.pdbx_strand_id
1 'polypeptide(L)'
;MSKYDVIVLGSGPGGYVTAIRASQLGLKTAVIEKESLGGVCLNWGCIPTKALLKSAQVFEYLKHAGDYGLKVSEYDKDFDAVVNRSRNVAEGMSKGVQFLMKKNKIDVISGYGKLKAGKKVDVDGTEYSADYIIIATGARSRELPSLAQDGKKVIGYRKAMTLEKQPKKLIIVGSGAIGVEFAYFYNAMGTEVTVVEYMPRIVPVEDEDVSKQLERSFKKSGITIMTSTEVTAVDTSGKGVKATVKTKKGEETLEADIVLSAVGIKTNIENIGLEDVGIVTDRDKILVNDFYQTNIPGYYAIGDVTPGPALAHVASAEGILCVEKIAGHHIEALDYGNIPGCTYCSPEIASVGLTEAQAKEQGINIKVGKFPFSASGKASAGGNTEGFVKVIFDAKYGEWLGCHMVGAGVTDMIAEAVLGRKLETTGHEVLKTVHPHPTMSEAVMEAVADAYDEVIHI
;
A
#
# COMPACT_ATOMS: atom_id res chain seq x y z
N MET A 1 26.44 -14.32 -26.12
CA MET A 1 25.70 -13.24 -25.43
C MET A 1 24.24 -13.33 -25.87
N SER A 2 23.31 -13.61 -24.94
CA SER A 2 21.91 -13.68 -25.29
C SER A 2 21.37 -12.25 -25.44
N LYS A 3 20.78 -11.94 -26.62
CA LYS A 3 20.16 -10.63 -26.87
C LYS A 3 18.64 -10.72 -26.70
N TYR A 4 18.09 -9.74 -26.00
CA TYR A 4 16.64 -9.53 -25.79
C TYR A 4 16.22 -8.20 -26.41
N ASP A 5 14.93 -8.03 -26.63
CA ASP A 5 14.37 -6.72 -26.94
C ASP A 5 14.20 -5.91 -25.63
N VAL A 6 13.72 -6.58 -24.57
CA VAL A 6 13.52 -5.98 -23.25
C VAL A 6 14.13 -6.83 -22.15
N ILE A 7 14.87 -6.21 -21.25
CA ILE A 7 15.25 -6.77 -19.95
C ILE A 7 14.60 -5.94 -18.84
N VAL A 8 13.88 -6.61 -17.94
CA VAL A 8 13.31 -5.99 -16.74
C VAL A 8 14.13 -6.38 -15.52
N LEU A 9 14.62 -5.41 -14.78
CA LEU A 9 15.43 -5.61 -13.58
C LEU A 9 14.53 -5.52 -12.33
N GLY A 10 14.18 -6.67 -11.75
CA GLY A 10 13.24 -6.87 -10.67
C GLY A 10 11.91 -7.44 -11.16
N SER A 11 11.31 -8.33 -10.36
CA SER A 11 10.08 -9.06 -10.67
C SER A 11 8.90 -8.73 -9.76
N GLY A 12 8.93 -7.56 -9.08
CA GLY A 12 7.77 -7.06 -8.35
C GLY A 12 6.57 -6.80 -9.26
N PRO A 13 5.43 -6.30 -8.75
CA PRO A 13 4.23 -6.04 -9.56
C PRO A 13 4.50 -5.21 -10.81
N GLY A 14 5.30 -4.17 -10.72
CA GLY A 14 5.76 -3.44 -11.91
C GLY A 14 6.51 -4.35 -12.88
N GLY A 15 7.51 -5.10 -12.39
CA GLY A 15 8.40 -5.87 -13.25
C GLY A 15 7.74 -7.04 -13.96
N TYR A 16 7.04 -7.92 -13.25
CA TYR A 16 6.42 -9.10 -13.89
C TYR A 16 5.27 -8.72 -14.84
N VAL A 17 4.48 -7.69 -14.48
CA VAL A 17 3.39 -7.20 -15.35
C VAL A 17 3.96 -6.60 -16.62
N THR A 18 5.00 -5.76 -16.50
CA THR A 18 5.74 -5.19 -17.62
C THR A 18 6.29 -6.26 -18.56
N ALA A 19 6.94 -7.28 -18.00
CA ALA A 19 7.52 -8.37 -18.79
C ALA A 19 6.46 -9.17 -19.55
N ILE A 20 5.31 -9.44 -18.91
CA ILE A 20 4.19 -10.13 -19.57
C ILE A 20 3.64 -9.27 -20.70
N ARG A 21 3.41 -7.97 -20.45
CA ARG A 21 2.88 -7.07 -21.48
C ARG A 21 3.85 -6.90 -22.64
N ALA A 22 5.16 -6.76 -22.38
CA ALA A 22 6.18 -6.72 -23.42
C ALA A 22 6.15 -7.99 -24.31
N SER A 23 6.08 -9.16 -23.68
CA SER A 23 5.96 -10.43 -24.42
C SER A 23 4.70 -10.52 -25.25
N GLN A 24 3.55 -10.04 -24.75
CA GLN A 24 2.28 -9.99 -25.49
C GLN A 24 2.35 -9.05 -26.72
N LEU A 25 3.21 -8.03 -26.65
CA LEU A 25 3.51 -7.12 -27.75
C LEU A 25 4.54 -7.68 -28.74
N GLY A 26 4.97 -8.94 -28.56
CA GLY A 26 5.91 -9.63 -29.44
C GLY A 26 7.39 -9.36 -29.14
N LEU A 27 7.71 -8.69 -28.04
CA LEU A 27 9.09 -8.40 -27.65
C LEU A 27 9.71 -9.58 -26.90
N LYS A 28 10.89 -10.02 -27.31
CA LYS A 28 11.67 -11.06 -26.61
C LYS A 28 12.15 -10.52 -25.27
N THR A 29 11.62 -11.05 -24.19
CA THR A 29 11.74 -10.47 -22.85
C THR A 29 12.45 -11.38 -21.87
N ALA A 30 13.28 -10.81 -21.00
CA ALA A 30 13.83 -11.45 -19.82
C ALA A 30 13.55 -10.63 -18.56
N VAL A 31 13.42 -11.32 -17.41
CA VAL A 31 13.33 -10.73 -16.08
C VAL A 31 14.54 -11.19 -15.26
N ILE A 32 15.22 -10.25 -14.61
CA ILE A 32 16.30 -10.53 -13.67
C ILE A 32 15.77 -10.37 -12.25
N GLU A 33 15.87 -11.41 -11.44
CA GLU A 33 15.38 -11.40 -10.05
C GLU A 33 16.42 -12.02 -9.10
N LYS A 34 16.71 -11.31 -8.01
CA LYS A 34 17.71 -11.72 -7.03
C LYS A 34 17.17 -12.57 -5.88
N GLU A 35 15.86 -12.57 -5.66
CA GLU A 35 15.26 -13.22 -4.48
C GLU A 35 14.10 -14.13 -4.89
N SER A 36 12.90 -13.57 -5.06
CA SER A 36 11.69 -14.36 -5.34
C SER A 36 10.79 -13.63 -6.32
N LEU A 37 10.26 -14.35 -7.29
CA LEU A 37 9.29 -13.81 -8.25
C LEU A 37 8.07 -13.22 -7.55
N GLY A 38 7.62 -12.05 -8.04
CA GLY A 38 6.55 -11.28 -7.43
C GLY A 38 7.03 -10.19 -6.46
N GLY A 39 8.33 -10.15 -6.17
CA GLY A 39 8.97 -9.09 -5.36
C GLY A 39 8.39 -8.96 -3.95
N VAL A 40 8.54 -7.76 -3.36
CA VAL A 40 8.09 -7.48 -2.00
C VAL A 40 6.58 -7.67 -1.85
N CYS A 41 5.77 -7.16 -2.76
CA CYS A 41 4.31 -7.18 -2.63
C CYS A 41 3.75 -8.59 -2.44
N LEU A 42 4.18 -9.57 -3.24
CA LEU A 42 3.64 -10.93 -3.19
C LEU A 42 4.30 -11.78 -2.09
N ASN A 43 5.55 -11.49 -1.75
CA ASN A 43 6.30 -12.32 -0.80
C ASN A 43 6.43 -11.74 0.60
N TRP A 44 6.51 -10.40 0.74
CA TRP A 44 6.89 -9.70 1.97
C TRP A 44 6.05 -8.45 2.24
N GLY A 45 4.94 -8.25 1.55
CA GLY A 45 4.15 -7.02 1.63
C GLY A 45 2.64 -7.29 1.51
N CYS A 46 2.05 -6.80 0.43
CA CYS A 46 0.60 -6.74 0.22
C CYS A 46 -0.12 -8.05 0.55
N ILE A 47 0.26 -9.13 -0.14
CA ILE A 47 -0.52 -10.38 -0.09
C ILE A 47 -0.37 -11.11 1.25
N PRO A 48 0.84 -11.39 1.76
CA PRO A 48 0.95 -12.07 3.05
C PRO A 48 0.42 -11.23 4.21
N THR A 49 0.52 -9.90 4.17
CA THR A 49 -0.10 -9.05 5.18
C THR A 49 -1.62 -9.20 5.15
N LYS A 50 -2.26 -9.12 3.99
CA LYS A 50 -3.73 -9.30 3.88
C LYS A 50 -4.16 -10.70 4.33
N ALA A 51 -3.32 -11.72 4.14
CA ALA A 51 -3.57 -13.05 4.71
C ALA A 51 -3.54 -13.06 6.25
N LEU A 52 -2.61 -12.30 6.87
CA LEU A 52 -2.57 -12.10 8.32
C LEU A 52 -3.79 -11.34 8.83
N LEU A 53 -4.13 -10.21 8.16
CA LEU A 53 -5.30 -9.39 8.52
C LEU A 53 -6.60 -10.17 8.42
N LYS A 54 -6.74 -11.05 7.42
CA LYS A 54 -7.92 -11.92 7.31
C LYS A 54 -8.01 -12.92 8.46
N SER A 55 -6.89 -13.49 8.89
CA SER A 55 -6.87 -14.37 10.07
C SER A 55 -7.25 -13.60 11.33
N ALA A 56 -6.77 -12.35 11.49
CA ALA A 56 -7.16 -11.46 12.56
C ALA A 56 -8.67 -11.17 12.56
N GLN A 57 -9.23 -10.84 11.41
CA GLN A 57 -10.66 -10.58 11.24
C GLN A 57 -11.51 -11.80 11.63
N VAL A 58 -11.11 -13.00 11.19
CA VAL A 58 -11.81 -14.23 11.58
C VAL A 58 -11.75 -14.45 13.08
N PHE A 59 -10.60 -14.18 13.71
CA PHE A 59 -10.46 -14.30 15.15
C PHE A 59 -11.32 -13.29 15.93
N GLU A 60 -11.44 -12.05 15.40
CA GLU A 60 -12.38 -11.06 15.97
C GLU A 60 -13.84 -11.52 15.84
N TYR A 61 -14.26 -12.14 14.73
CA TYR A 61 -15.60 -12.72 14.61
C TYR A 61 -15.85 -13.84 15.65
N LEU A 62 -14.85 -14.66 15.97
CA LEU A 62 -14.98 -15.67 17.02
C LEU A 62 -15.17 -15.05 18.39
N LYS A 63 -14.44 -13.98 18.72
CA LYS A 63 -14.60 -13.22 19.98
C LYS A 63 -16.00 -12.62 20.12
N HIS A 64 -16.58 -12.18 19.01
CA HIS A 64 -17.86 -11.50 18.94
C HIS A 64 -18.98 -12.37 18.36
N ALA A 65 -18.83 -13.71 18.38
CA ALA A 65 -19.81 -14.65 17.82
C ALA A 65 -21.20 -14.48 18.42
N GLY A 66 -21.30 -14.07 19.70
CA GLY A 66 -22.55 -13.80 20.39
C GLY A 66 -23.41 -12.70 19.73
N ASP A 67 -22.79 -11.70 19.10
CA ASP A 67 -23.47 -10.61 18.41
C ASP A 67 -24.27 -11.13 17.18
N TYR A 68 -23.86 -12.29 16.66
CA TYR A 68 -24.51 -12.98 15.55
C TYR A 68 -25.41 -14.15 16.02
N GLY A 69 -25.66 -14.25 17.33
CA GLY A 69 -26.48 -15.34 17.90
C GLY A 69 -25.76 -16.70 17.96
N LEU A 70 -24.46 -16.73 17.72
CA LEU A 70 -23.67 -17.96 17.73
C LEU A 70 -23.04 -18.22 19.11
N LYS A 71 -23.07 -19.46 19.57
CA LYS A 71 -22.43 -19.89 20.83
C LYS A 71 -21.14 -20.61 20.49
N VAL A 72 -20.02 -20.04 20.93
CA VAL A 72 -18.68 -20.63 20.81
C VAL A 72 -18.17 -20.85 22.22
N SER A 73 -18.06 -22.11 22.63
CA SER A 73 -17.69 -22.48 24.01
C SER A 73 -16.21 -22.26 24.30
N GLU A 74 -15.37 -22.57 23.32
CA GLU A 74 -13.91 -22.39 23.43
C GLU A 74 -13.37 -21.97 22.07
N TYR A 75 -12.44 -21.01 22.08
CA TYR A 75 -11.67 -20.62 20.90
C TYR A 75 -10.29 -20.17 21.34
N ASP A 76 -9.30 -20.55 20.57
CA ASP A 76 -7.92 -20.12 20.74
C ASP A 76 -7.29 -19.87 19.37
N LYS A 77 -6.10 -19.38 19.38
CA LYS A 77 -5.31 -19.11 18.17
C LYS A 77 -3.99 -19.86 18.23
N ASP A 78 -3.62 -20.43 17.12
CA ASP A 78 -2.27 -20.91 16.87
C ASP A 78 -1.53 -19.84 16.04
N PHE A 79 -0.70 -19.03 16.71
CA PHE A 79 0.01 -17.93 16.07
C PHE A 79 0.96 -18.42 14.98
N ASP A 80 1.62 -19.56 15.19
CA ASP A 80 2.52 -20.16 14.19
C ASP A 80 1.74 -20.59 12.95
N ALA A 81 0.56 -21.19 13.13
CA ALA A 81 -0.32 -21.56 12.02
C ALA A 81 -0.83 -20.33 11.25
N VAL A 82 -1.14 -19.23 11.93
CA VAL A 82 -1.53 -17.95 11.30
C VAL A 82 -0.38 -17.41 10.42
N VAL A 83 0.84 -17.39 10.95
CA VAL A 83 2.04 -16.97 10.20
C VAL A 83 2.28 -17.90 9.03
N ASN A 84 2.28 -19.22 9.24
CA ASN A 84 2.50 -20.21 8.19
C ASN A 84 1.44 -20.12 7.07
N ARG A 85 0.16 -19.86 7.40
CA ARG A 85 -0.87 -19.59 6.40
C ARG A 85 -0.48 -18.43 5.50
N SER A 86 0.00 -17.33 6.06
CA SER A 86 0.42 -16.16 5.27
C SER A 86 1.60 -16.48 4.34
N ARG A 87 2.55 -17.29 4.81
CA ARG A 87 3.70 -17.74 4.01
C ARG A 87 3.29 -18.66 2.87
N ASN A 88 2.38 -19.59 3.14
CA ASN A 88 1.83 -20.50 2.11
C ASN A 88 1.08 -19.72 1.01
N VAL A 89 0.34 -18.68 1.38
CA VAL A 89 -0.31 -17.78 0.40
C VAL A 89 0.74 -17.07 -0.46
N ALA A 90 1.78 -16.52 0.15
CA ALA A 90 2.87 -15.86 -0.57
C ALA A 90 3.60 -16.82 -1.53
N GLU A 91 3.90 -18.04 -1.08
CA GLU A 91 4.52 -19.08 -1.93
C GLU A 91 3.64 -19.44 -3.13
N GLY A 92 2.34 -19.60 -2.90
CA GLY A 92 1.36 -19.85 -3.97
C GLY A 92 1.36 -18.74 -5.02
N MET A 93 1.42 -17.48 -4.60
CA MET A 93 1.48 -16.33 -5.51
C MET A 93 2.78 -16.31 -6.32
N SER A 94 3.93 -16.57 -5.67
CA SER A 94 5.23 -16.63 -6.37
C SER A 94 5.26 -17.76 -7.41
N LYS A 95 4.71 -18.94 -7.08
CA LYS A 95 4.53 -20.06 -8.05
C LYS A 95 3.61 -19.64 -9.21
N GLY A 96 2.57 -18.86 -8.93
CA GLY A 96 1.69 -18.29 -9.96
C GLY A 96 2.45 -17.38 -10.93
N VAL A 97 3.31 -16.49 -10.43
CA VAL A 97 4.15 -15.65 -11.29
C VAL A 97 5.13 -16.49 -12.11
N GLN A 98 5.74 -17.51 -11.51
CA GLN A 98 6.63 -18.45 -12.25
C GLN A 98 5.89 -19.12 -13.42
N PHE A 99 4.64 -19.56 -13.18
CA PHE A 99 3.79 -20.11 -14.24
C PHE A 99 3.52 -19.09 -15.35
N LEU A 100 3.22 -17.82 -14.98
CA LEU A 100 2.98 -16.75 -15.94
C LEU A 100 4.20 -16.42 -16.79
N MET A 101 5.41 -16.41 -16.20
CA MET A 101 6.66 -16.24 -16.94
C MET A 101 6.83 -17.36 -17.99
N LYS A 102 6.66 -18.61 -17.59
CA LYS A 102 6.72 -19.77 -18.51
C LYS A 102 5.65 -19.69 -19.61
N LYS A 103 4.41 -19.38 -19.25
CA LYS A 103 3.30 -19.25 -20.21
C LYS A 103 3.58 -18.21 -21.30
N ASN A 104 4.17 -17.09 -20.92
CA ASN A 104 4.49 -15.99 -21.82
C ASN A 104 5.91 -16.11 -22.42
N LYS A 105 6.63 -17.23 -22.24
CA LYS A 105 7.96 -17.47 -22.80
C LYS A 105 8.98 -16.41 -22.40
N ILE A 106 8.89 -15.94 -21.15
CA ILE A 106 9.82 -14.96 -20.57
C ILE A 106 10.93 -15.71 -19.87
N ASP A 107 12.18 -15.38 -20.20
CA ASP A 107 13.33 -15.95 -19.53
C ASP A 107 13.48 -15.31 -18.14
N VAL A 108 13.60 -16.14 -17.10
CA VAL A 108 13.89 -15.71 -15.72
C VAL A 108 15.35 -15.96 -15.43
N ILE A 109 16.09 -14.88 -15.19
CA ILE A 109 17.51 -14.91 -14.86
C ILE A 109 17.64 -14.63 -13.36
N SER A 110 18.06 -15.64 -12.61
CA SER A 110 18.28 -15.51 -11.17
C SER A 110 19.64 -14.87 -10.88
N GLY A 111 19.69 -13.85 -10.04
CA GLY A 111 20.90 -13.19 -9.60
C GLY A 111 20.76 -11.68 -9.46
N TYR A 112 21.82 -11.03 -8.99
CA TYR A 112 21.88 -9.60 -8.81
C TYR A 112 22.31 -8.90 -10.11
N GLY A 113 21.38 -8.18 -10.74
CA GLY A 113 21.65 -7.47 -11.98
C GLY A 113 22.33 -6.11 -11.74
N LYS A 114 23.45 -5.87 -12.43
CA LYS A 114 24.14 -4.59 -12.45
C LYS A 114 24.20 -4.02 -13.88
N LEU A 115 23.74 -2.80 -14.04
CA LEU A 115 23.77 -2.09 -15.32
C LEU A 115 25.22 -1.85 -15.78
N LYS A 116 25.44 -1.96 -17.08
CA LYS A 116 26.69 -1.66 -17.75
C LYS A 116 26.45 -0.80 -18.97
N ALA A 117 27.46 -0.05 -19.37
CA ALA A 117 27.41 0.73 -20.61
C ALA A 117 27.03 -0.13 -21.83
N GLY A 118 26.35 0.47 -22.80
CA GLY A 118 25.96 -0.22 -24.04
C GLY A 118 24.72 -1.11 -23.92
N LYS A 119 23.80 -0.77 -23.02
CA LYS A 119 22.53 -1.49 -22.81
C LYS A 119 22.75 -2.96 -22.41
N LYS A 120 23.61 -3.15 -21.44
CA LYS A 120 23.93 -4.45 -20.87
C LYS A 120 23.60 -4.53 -19.40
N VAL A 121 23.31 -5.75 -18.93
CA VAL A 121 23.19 -6.08 -17.51
C VAL A 121 24.12 -7.23 -17.21
N ASP A 122 24.99 -7.05 -16.24
CA ASP A 122 25.82 -8.11 -15.68
C ASP A 122 25.04 -8.80 -14.55
N VAL A 123 24.97 -10.12 -14.59
CA VAL A 123 24.40 -10.94 -13.53
C VAL A 123 25.43 -11.97 -13.14
N ASP A 124 26.05 -11.78 -11.99
CA ASP A 124 27.07 -12.69 -11.43
C ASP A 124 28.18 -13.03 -12.42
N GLY A 125 28.66 -12.05 -13.19
CA GLY A 125 29.73 -12.20 -14.19
C GLY A 125 29.26 -12.61 -15.59
N THR A 126 27.98 -12.84 -15.80
CA THR A 126 27.39 -13.11 -17.11
C THR A 126 26.69 -11.87 -17.66
N GLU A 127 27.13 -11.40 -18.85
CA GLU A 127 26.51 -10.23 -19.49
C GLU A 127 25.33 -10.63 -20.40
N TYR A 128 24.22 -9.91 -20.23
CA TYR A 128 23.04 -9.93 -21.08
C TYR A 128 22.87 -8.58 -21.73
N SER A 129 22.37 -8.53 -22.96
CA SER A 129 22.11 -7.27 -23.68
C SER A 129 20.66 -7.16 -24.11
N ALA A 130 20.14 -5.93 -24.16
CA ALA A 130 18.81 -5.67 -24.66
C ALA A 130 18.75 -4.35 -25.43
N ASP A 131 17.72 -4.16 -26.25
CA ASP A 131 17.47 -2.85 -26.88
C ASP A 131 16.88 -1.87 -25.85
N TYR A 132 16.13 -2.38 -24.87
CA TYR A 132 15.53 -1.62 -23.77
C TYR A 132 15.75 -2.30 -22.42
N ILE A 133 16.11 -1.51 -21.41
CA ILE A 133 16.29 -1.98 -20.03
C ILE A 133 15.33 -1.19 -19.13
N ILE A 134 14.50 -1.90 -18.34
CA ILE A 134 13.51 -1.31 -17.44
C ILE A 134 13.89 -1.64 -16.00
N ILE A 135 14.12 -0.61 -15.20
CA ILE A 135 14.54 -0.71 -13.80
C ILE A 135 13.28 -0.73 -12.93
N ALA A 136 13.03 -1.86 -12.26
CA ALA A 136 11.88 -2.11 -11.40
C ALA A 136 12.29 -2.74 -10.07
N THR A 137 13.40 -2.27 -9.49
CA THR A 137 14.07 -2.88 -8.33
C THR A 137 13.35 -2.63 -6.99
N GLY A 138 12.31 -1.78 -6.99
CA GLY A 138 11.44 -1.58 -5.83
C GLY A 138 12.11 -0.90 -4.64
N ALA A 139 11.58 -1.14 -3.45
CA ALA A 139 12.01 -0.51 -2.21
C ALA A 139 12.10 -1.51 -1.04
N ARG A 140 12.69 -1.06 0.07
CA ARG A 140 12.81 -1.75 1.35
C ARG A 140 12.46 -0.83 2.51
N SER A 141 12.38 -1.35 3.74
CA SER A 141 12.23 -0.52 4.95
C SER A 141 13.31 0.57 4.99
N ARG A 142 12.89 1.77 5.32
CA ARG A 142 13.81 2.84 5.71
C ARG A 142 14.30 2.58 7.13
N GLU A 143 15.58 2.85 7.38
CA GLU A 143 16.16 2.83 8.70
C GLU A 143 16.50 4.26 9.14
N LEU A 144 16.27 4.55 10.42
CA LEU A 144 16.71 5.80 11.06
C LEU A 144 17.83 5.45 12.05
N PRO A 145 18.81 6.34 12.27
CA PRO A 145 19.89 6.08 13.23
C PRO A 145 19.38 5.80 14.66
N SER A 146 18.30 6.47 15.09
CA SER A 146 17.66 6.25 16.40
C SER A 146 16.82 4.96 16.46
N LEU A 147 16.63 4.28 15.32
CA LEU A 147 15.73 3.13 15.17
C LEU A 147 16.36 2.07 14.24
N ALA A 148 17.67 1.83 14.40
CA ALA A 148 18.40 0.84 13.59
C ALA A 148 17.85 -0.56 13.85
N GLN A 149 17.53 -1.30 12.77
CA GLN A 149 16.96 -2.62 12.86
C GLN A 149 18.04 -3.68 13.17
N ASP A 150 17.85 -4.43 14.25
CA ASP A 150 18.72 -5.57 14.61
C ASP A 150 18.12 -6.92 14.18
N GLY A 151 16.91 -6.90 13.60
CA GLY A 151 16.18 -8.09 13.17
C GLY A 151 15.65 -8.98 14.29
N LYS A 152 15.77 -8.55 15.55
CA LYS A 152 15.34 -9.29 16.76
C LYS A 152 14.39 -8.48 17.62
N LYS A 153 14.81 -7.31 18.09
CA LYS A 153 14.08 -6.43 18.99
C LYS A 153 13.59 -5.15 18.31
N VAL A 154 14.39 -4.62 17.42
CA VAL A 154 13.98 -3.58 16.48
C VAL A 154 13.86 -4.22 15.11
N ILE A 155 12.65 -4.30 14.58
CA ILE A 155 12.34 -5.07 13.39
C ILE A 155 11.65 -4.22 12.32
N GLY A 156 11.77 -4.61 11.07
CA GLY A 156 10.97 -4.11 9.96
C GLY A 156 9.81 -5.03 9.62
N TYR A 157 9.03 -4.66 8.61
CA TYR A 157 7.82 -5.37 8.18
C TYR A 157 8.06 -6.84 7.83
N ARG A 158 9.20 -7.19 7.21
CA ARG A 158 9.51 -8.60 6.85
C ARG A 158 9.57 -9.50 8.08
N LYS A 159 10.27 -9.04 9.13
CA LYS A 159 10.37 -9.82 10.38
C LYS A 159 9.05 -9.78 11.14
N ALA A 160 8.31 -8.66 11.12
CA ALA A 160 7.02 -8.55 11.78
C ALA A 160 5.99 -9.59 11.26
N MET A 161 5.99 -9.91 9.97
CA MET A 161 5.07 -10.94 9.43
C MET A 161 5.55 -12.38 9.60
N THR A 162 6.73 -12.60 10.19
CA THR A 162 7.35 -13.93 10.34
C THR A 162 7.91 -14.16 11.75
N LEU A 163 7.37 -13.47 12.76
CA LEU A 163 7.74 -13.72 14.14
C LEU A 163 7.34 -15.14 14.54
N GLU A 164 8.27 -15.88 15.17
CA GLU A 164 8.03 -17.22 15.71
C GLU A 164 7.14 -17.20 16.95
N LYS A 165 7.16 -16.08 17.70
CA LYS A 165 6.35 -15.89 18.89
C LYS A 165 5.66 -14.54 18.86
N GLN A 166 4.39 -14.55 19.22
CA GLN A 166 3.64 -13.34 19.40
C GLN A 166 4.21 -12.52 20.57
N PRO A 167 4.57 -11.23 20.38
CA PRO A 167 4.98 -10.36 21.46
C PRO A 167 3.79 -10.04 22.38
N LYS A 168 4.04 -9.86 23.69
CA LYS A 168 3.01 -9.37 24.61
C LYS A 168 2.78 -7.88 24.46
N LYS A 169 3.87 -7.12 24.24
CA LYS A 169 3.87 -5.67 24.04
C LYS A 169 4.66 -5.31 22.80
N LEU A 170 4.07 -4.48 21.95
CA LEU A 170 4.66 -4.02 20.70
C LEU A 170 4.54 -2.50 20.59
N ILE A 171 5.67 -1.83 20.37
CA ILE A 171 5.69 -0.43 19.95
C ILE A 171 5.82 -0.39 18.42
N ILE A 172 4.97 0.37 17.75
CA ILE A 172 5.03 0.60 16.31
C ILE A 172 5.37 2.07 16.09
N VAL A 173 6.47 2.33 15.40
CA VAL A 173 6.92 3.68 15.09
C VAL A 173 6.58 4.00 13.65
N GLY A 174 5.69 4.99 13.48
CA GLY A 174 5.07 5.36 12.20
C GLY A 174 3.67 4.77 12.04
N SER A 175 2.73 5.62 11.61
CA SER A 175 1.31 5.32 11.45
C SER A 175 0.83 5.37 10.00
N GLY A 176 1.72 5.21 9.03
CA GLY A 176 1.33 4.95 7.64
C GLY A 176 0.66 3.58 7.48
N ALA A 177 0.26 3.20 6.26
CA ALA A 177 -0.46 1.95 5.99
C ALA A 177 0.18 0.71 6.64
N ILE A 178 1.51 0.56 6.56
CA ILE A 178 2.23 -0.56 7.18
C ILE A 178 2.03 -0.55 8.70
N GLY A 179 2.22 0.61 9.35
CA GLY A 179 2.12 0.72 10.81
C GLY A 179 0.73 0.39 11.34
N VAL A 180 -0.31 0.96 10.73
CA VAL A 180 -1.69 0.74 11.20
C VAL A 180 -2.23 -0.66 10.85
N GLU A 181 -1.80 -1.28 9.76
CA GLU A 181 -2.15 -2.66 9.43
C GLU A 181 -1.55 -3.64 10.45
N PHE A 182 -0.27 -3.49 10.80
CA PHE A 182 0.33 -4.31 11.86
C PHE A 182 -0.22 -3.98 13.25
N ALA A 183 -0.57 -2.71 13.52
CA ALA A 183 -1.24 -2.35 14.78
C ALA A 183 -2.54 -3.10 14.94
N TYR A 184 -3.39 -3.12 13.93
CA TYR A 184 -4.62 -3.90 13.92
C TYR A 184 -4.34 -5.40 14.08
N PHE A 185 -3.44 -5.97 13.25
CA PHE A 185 -3.13 -7.39 13.29
C PHE A 185 -2.71 -7.86 14.71
N TYR A 186 -1.70 -7.22 15.26
CA TYR A 186 -1.16 -7.64 16.56
C TYR A 186 -2.14 -7.38 17.70
N ASN A 187 -2.87 -6.27 17.68
CA ASN A 187 -3.90 -5.98 18.67
C ASN A 187 -5.03 -7.02 18.63
N ALA A 188 -5.56 -7.34 17.46
CA ALA A 188 -6.58 -8.37 17.26
C ALA A 188 -6.10 -9.74 17.77
N MET A 189 -4.80 -10.04 17.61
CA MET A 189 -4.16 -11.25 18.16
C MET A 189 -3.91 -11.15 19.68
N GLY A 190 -4.21 -10.02 20.34
CA GLY A 190 -4.10 -9.85 21.80
C GLY A 190 -2.74 -9.34 22.27
N THR A 191 -1.95 -8.74 21.42
CA THR A 191 -0.75 -7.97 21.79
C THR A 191 -1.16 -6.58 22.27
N GLU A 192 -0.58 -6.08 23.36
CA GLU A 192 -0.68 -4.69 23.78
C GLU A 192 0.13 -3.81 22.80
N VAL A 193 -0.58 -2.95 22.05
CA VAL A 193 0.03 -2.16 20.97
C VAL A 193 0.05 -0.68 21.31
N THR A 194 1.23 -0.06 21.15
CA THR A 194 1.39 1.40 21.18
C THR A 194 1.91 1.87 19.84
N VAL A 195 1.18 2.79 19.19
CA VAL A 195 1.58 3.46 17.94
C VAL A 195 2.16 4.82 18.29
N VAL A 196 3.41 5.08 17.88
CA VAL A 196 4.09 6.36 18.04
C VAL A 196 4.21 7.02 16.67
N GLU A 197 3.66 8.23 16.55
CA GLU A 197 3.61 8.97 15.31
C GLU A 197 4.18 10.39 15.49
N TYR A 198 5.14 10.75 14.65
CA TYR A 198 5.77 12.08 14.65
C TYR A 198 4.79 13.18 14.24
N MET A 199 3.93 12.89 13.27
CA MET A 199 2.92 13.82 12.77
C MET A 199 1.78 14.04 13.79
N PRO A 200 1.01 15.13 13.68
CA PRO A 200 -0.07 15.46 14.64
C PRO A 200 -1.29 14.53 14.55
N ARG A 201 -1.35 13.64 13.56
CA ARG A 201 -2.43 12.67 13.37
C ARG A 201 -1.91 11.36 12.78
N ILE A 202 -2.59 10.25 13.02
CA ILE A 202 -2.30 8.98 12.34
C ILE A 202 -2.75 9.02 10.89
N VAL A 203 -2.21 8.13 10.05
CA VAL A 203 -2.44 8.11 8.58
C VAL A 203 -2.43 9.53 7.99
N PRO A 204 -1.34 10.29 8.14
CA PRO A 204 -1.32 11.73 7.96
C PRO A 204 -1.60 12.20 6.52
N VAL A 205 -1.51 11.30 5.55
CA VAL A 205 -1.80 11.56 4.12
C VAL A 205 -3.29 11.51 3.79
N GLU A 206 -4.09 10.91 4.67
CA GLU A 206 -5.53 10.78 4.48
C GLU A 206 -6.29 12.07 4.82
N ASP A 207 -7.56 12.14 4.40
CA ASP A 207 -8.46 13.20 4.83
C ASP A 207 -8.57 13.24 6.36
N GLU A 208 -8.71 14.44 6.92
CA GLU A 208 -8.69 14.65 8.38
C GLU A 208 -9.79 13.88 9.11
N ASP A 209 -10.98 13.78 8.50
CA ASP A 209 -12.10 13.04 9.09
C ASP A 209 -11.82 11.53 9.14
N VAL A 210 -11.14 11.00 8.10
CA VAL A 210 -10.71 9.60 8.04
C VAL A 210 -9.69 9.31 9.15
N SER A 211 -8.68 10.19 9.30
CA SER A 211 -7.68 10.06 10.38
C SER A 211 -8.34 10.06 11.76
N LYS A 212 -9.26 11.00 12.00
CA LYS A 212 -10.01 11.10 13.28
C LYS A 212 -10.86 9.84 13.55
N GLN A 213 -11.50 9.31 12.52
CA GLN A 213 -12.31 8.10 12.65
C GLN A 213 -11.43 6.89 13.00
N LEU A 214 -10.34 6.67 12.26
CA LEU A 214 -9.44 5.56 12.55
C LEU A 214 -8.83 5.66 13.97
N GLU A 215 -8.42 6.86 14.38
CA GLU A 215 -7.88 7.07 15.72
C GLU A 215 -8.90 6.72 16.82
N ARG A 216 -10.17 7.10 16.62
CA ARG A 216 -11.27 6.74 17.52
C ARG A 216 -11.46 5.22 17.59
N SER A 217 -11.48 4.56 16.45
CA SER A 217 -11.66 3.12 16.33
C SER A 217 -10.51 2.35 17.01
N PHE A 218 -9.29 2.76 16.79
CA PHE A 218 -8.12 2.14 17.41
C PHE A 218 -8.08 2.31 18.91
N LYS A 219 -8.41 3.51 19.42
CA LYS A 219 -8.52 3.74 20.88
C LYS A 219 -9.61 2.87 21.51
N LYS A 220 -10.76 2.71 20.83
CA LYS A 220 -11.84 1.83 21.27
C LYS A 220 -11.41 0.36 21.32
N SER A 221 -10.52 -0.07 20.40
CA SER A 221 -9.95 -1.41 20.38
C SER A 221 -8.78 -1.61 21.36
N GLY A 222 -8.43 -0.57 22.15
CA GLY A 222 -7.36 -0.65 23.17
C GLY A 222 -5.96 -0.37 22.63
N ILE A 223 -5.80 0.11 21.41
CA ILE A 223 -4.51 0.55 20.86
C ILE A 223 -4.17 1.94 21.44
N THR A 224 -3.00 2.06 22.07
CA THR A 224 -2.48 3.35 22.52
C THR A 224 -1.90 4.12 21.34
N ILE A 225 -2.27 5.40 21.18
CA ILE A 225 -1.82 6.26 20.10
C ILE A 225 -1.14 7.49 20.68
N MET A 226 0.10 7.76 20.25
CA MET A 226 0.93 8.89 20.65
C MET A 226 1.31 9.67 19.40
N THR A 227 0.51 10.68 19.04
CA THR A 227 0.82 11.60 17.94
C THR A 227 1.70 12.76 18.40
N SER A 228 2.31 13.50 17.46
CA SER A 228 3.30 14.56 17.74
C SER A 228 4.39 14.07 18.70
N THR A 229 4.85 12.83 18.51
CA THR A 229 5.79 12.15 19.40
C THR A 229 6.94 11.56 18.59
N GLU A 230 8.16 11.88 18.96
CA GLU A 230 9.39 11.43 18.29
C GLU A 230 10.07 10.33 19.10
N VAL A 231 10.49 9.25 18.45
CA VAL A 231 11.38 8.25 19.07
C VAL A 231 12.83 8.72 18.91
N THR A 232 13.46 9.08 20.02
CA THR A 232 14.83 9.64 20.02
C THR A 232 15.91 8.57 20.22
N ALA A 233 15.60 7.48 20.93
CA ALA A 233 16.52 6.36 21.14
C ALA A 233 15.77 5.06 21.43
N VAL A 234 16.41 3.93 21.16
CA VAL A 234 15.93 2.60 21.52
C VAL A 234 17.08 1.81 22.17
N ASP A 235 16.91 1.44 23.42
CA ASP A 235 17.82 0.55 24.14
C ASP A 235 17.33 -0.90 24.07
N THR A 236 18.18 -1.76 23.53
CA THR A 236 17.94 -3.21 23.34
C THR A 236 18.78 -4.09 24.26
N SER A 237 19.51 -3.52 25.23
CA SER A 237 20.43 -4.26 26.12
C SER A 237 19.73 -5.15 27.14
N GLY A 238 18.48 -4.83 27.54
CA GLY A 238 17.66 -5.59 28.50
C GLY A 238 17.01 -6.84 27.92
N LYS A 239 16.05 -7.43 28.64
CA LYS A 239 15.21 -8.54 28.11
C LYS A 239 14.27 -8.11 27.01
N GLY A 240 13.66 -6.93 27.13
CA GLY A 240 12.83 -6.26 26.12
C GLY A 240 13.54 -5.08 25.51
N VAL A 241 12.76 -4.08 25.10
CA VAL A 241 13.22 -2.80 24.57
C VAL A 241 12.73 -1.66 25.44
N LYS A 242 13.53 -0.59 25.52
CA LYS A 242 13.14 0.70 26.10
C LYS A 242 13.26 1.77 25.02
N ALA A 243 12.15 2.31 24.60
CA ALA A 243 12.12 3.40 23.62
C ALA A 243 11.97 4.73 24.37
N THR A 244 12.93 5.62 24.20
CA THR A 244 12.82 7.01 24.67
C THR A 244 12.04 7.80 23.63
N VAL A 245 10.96 8.43 24.08
CA VAL A 245 10.09 9.24 23.22
C VAL A 245 10.02 10.68 23.74
N LYS A 246 10.02 11.61 22.82
CA LYS A 246 9.89 13.05 23.10
C LYS A 246 8.47 13.50 22.72
N THR A 247 7.72 13.90 23.72
CA THR A 247 6.36 14.43 23.60
C THR A 247 6.35 15.95 23.84
N LYS A 248 5.21 16.60 23.64
CA LYS A 248 5.02 18.01 24.01
C LYS A 248 5.21 18.28 25.52
N LYS A 249 5.10 17.25 26.37
CA LYS A 249 5.21 17.33 27.83
C LYS A 249 6.62 17.04 28.34
N GLY A 250 7.51 16.54 27.49
CA GLY A 250 8.87 16.14 27.84
C GLY A 250 9.20 14.74 27.32
N GLU A 251 10.29 14.20 27.81
CA GLU A 251 10.73 12.85 27.48
C GLU A 251 10.09 11.83 28.43
N GLU A 252 9.73 10.70 27.86
CA GLU A 252 9.25 9.51 28.59
C GLU A 252 9.82 8.23 27.99
N THR A 253 9.79 7.14 28.75
CA THR A 253 10.30 5.84 28.32
C THR A 253 9.14 4.86 28.20
N LEU A 254 9.03 4.23 27.04
CA LEU A 254 8.09 3.16 26.75
C LEU A 254 8.82 1.82 26.79
N GLU A 255 8.21 0.80 27.43
CA GLU A 255 8.77 -0.55 27.48
C GLU A 255 7.91 -1.53 26.67
N ALA A 256 8.58 -2.37 25.87
CA ALA A 256 7.95 -3.42 25.08
C ALA A 256 8.86 -4.64 24.89
N ASP A 257 8.32 -5.69 24.29
CA ASP A 257 9.14 -6.82 23.84
C ASP A 257 9.88 -6.49 22.55
N ILE A 258 9.20 -5.79 21.65
CA ILE A 258 9.66 -5.49 20.28
C ILE A 258 9.25 -4.07 19.89
N VAL A 259 10.09 -3.43 19.06
CA VAL A 259 9.76 -2.21 18.31
C VAL A 259 9.68 -2.55 16.84
N LEU A 260 8.56 -2.24 16.18
CA LEU A 260 8.40 -2.28 14.72
C LEU A 260 8.67 -0.90 14.14
N SER A 261 9.69 -0.81 13.27
CA SER A 261 9.97 0.39 12.48
C SER A 261 9.12 0.40 11.21
N ALA A 262 8.18 1.34 11.12
CA ALA A 262 7.29 1.59 9.98
C ALA A 262 7.42 3.04 9.47
N VAL A 263 8.63 3.61 9.50
CA VAL A 263 8.95 5.01 9.20
C VAL A 263 9.17 5.32 7.71
N GLY A 264 8.61 4.50 6.86
CA GLY A 264 8.66 4.64 5.41
C GLY A 264 9.59 3.65 4.72
N ILE A 265 9.85 3.92 3.44
CA ILE A 265 10.63 3.06 2.56
C ILE A 265 11.84 3.79 2.00
N LYS A 266 12.83 3.03 1.53
CA LYS A 266 13.99 3.48 0.78
C LYS A 266 14.12 2.65 -0.50
N THR A 267 14.36 3.28 -1.63
CA THR A 267 14.45 2.63 -2.92
C THR A 267 15.70 1.74 -3.03
N ASN A 268 15.66 0.74 -3.90
CA ASN A 268 16.77 -0.19 -4.14
C ASN A 268 17.53 0.24 -5.40
N ILE A 269 18.21 1.37 -5.36
CA ILE A 269 18.96 1.92 -6.48
C ILE A 269 20.48 1.92 -6.26
N GLU A 270 20.95 1.58 -5.07
CA GLU A 270 22.38 1.55 -4.76
C GLU A 270 23.05 0.34 -5.43
N ASN A 271 24.24 0.54 -5.94
CA ASN A 271 25.13 -0.49 -6.52
C ASN A 271 24.56 -1.23 -7.74
N ILE A 272 23.48 -0.76 -8.34
CA ILE A 272 22.93 -1.34 -9.57
C ILE A 272 23.55 -0.77 -10.84
N GLY A 273 24.54 0.12 -10.74
CA GLY A 273 25.32 0.67 -11.85
C GLY A 273 24.67 1.87 -12.55
N LEU A 274 23.84 2.66 -11.86
CA LEU A 274 23.23 3.87 -12.43
C LEU A 274 24.28 4.89 -12.85
N GLU A 275 25.31 5.08 -12.02
CA GLU A 275 26.40 5.99 -12.24
C GLU A 275 27.26 5.52 -13.44
N ASP A 276 27.46 4.20 -13.59
CA ASP A 276 28.25 3.59 -14.68
C ASP A 276 27.62 3.88 -16.06
N VAL A 277 26.30 4.12 -16.12
CA VAL A 277 25.57 4.44 -17.36
C VAL A 277 25.12 5.89 -17.44
N GLY A 278 25.32 6.69 -16.39
CA GLY A 278 25.00 8.11 -16.36
C GLY A 278 23.51 8.44 -16.15
N ILE A 279 22.76 7.54 -15.50
CA ILE A 279 21.35 7.76 -15.16
C ILE A 279 21.25 8.76 -13.99
N VAL A 280 20.45 9.81 -14.18
CA VAL A 280 20.26 10.89 -13.20
C VAL A 280 19.26 10.48 -12.14
N THR A 281 19.61 10.76 -10.89
CA THR A 281 18.74 10.57 -9.73
C THR A 281 18.56 11.87 -8.96
N ASP A 282 17.40 12.04 -8.32
CA ASP A 282 17.18 13.05 -7.28
C ASP A 282 16.94 12.32 -5.96
N ARG A 283 17.84 12.56 -4.97
CA ARG A 283 17.86 11.83 -3.70
C ARG A 283 17.93 10.32 -3.93
N ASP A 284 16.84 9.60 -3.64
CA ASP A 284 16.71 8.14 -3.82
C ASP A 284 15.74 7.75 -4.96
N LYS A 285 15.50 8.66 -5.92
CA LYS A 285 14.59 8.42 -7.04
C LYS A 285 15.30 8.58 -8.39
N ILE A 286 15.01 7.69 -9.33
CA ILE A 286 15.42 7.80 -10.73
C ILE A 286 14.47 8.78 -11.43
N LEU A 287 15.02 9.80 -12.07
CA LEU A 287 14.21 10.77 -12.80
C LEU A 287 13.80 10.19 -14.17
N VAL A 288 12.53 10.30 -14.48
CA VAL A 288 11.91 9.82 -15.71
C VAL A 288 10.96 10.87 -16.30
N ASN A 289 10.67 10.76 -17.58
CA ASN A 289 9.60 11.51 -18.23
C ASN A 289 8.23 10.82 -18.03
N ASP A 290 7.17 11.40 -18.61
CA ASP A 290 5.78 10.92 -18.50
C ASP A 290 5.58 9.47 -19.02
N PHE A 291 6.54 8.93 -19.76
CA PHE A 291 6.54 7.58 -20.30
C PHE A 291 7.68 6.73 -19.74
N TYR A 292 8.18 7.10 -18.57
CA TYR A 292 9.14 6.33 -17.75
C TYR A 292 10.54 6.20 -18.33
N GLN A 293 10.86 6.96 -19.41
CA GLN A 293 12.21 7.00 -19.96
C GLN A 293 13.12 7.87 -19.09
N THR A 294 14.31 7.37 -18.79
CA THR A 294 15.36 8.12 -18.09
C THR A 294 16.03 9.14 -19.05
N ASN A 295 16.99 9.89 -18.54
CA ASN A 295 17.82 10.77 -19.38
C ASN A 295 18.72 10.00 -20.39
N ILE A 296 18.87 8.69 -20.26
CA ILE A 296 19.66 7.84 -21.13
C ILE A 296 18.76 7.03 -22.08
N PRO A 297 18.87 7.20 -23.41
CA PRO A 297 18.03 6.48 -24.36
C PRO A 297 18.14 4.95 -24.23
N GLY A 298 16.95 4.29 -24.14
CA GLY A 298 16.83 2.85 -24.00
C GLY A 298 16.87 2.36 -22.55
N TYR A 299 16.98 3.27 -21.57
CA TYR A 299 16.80 2.96 -20.15
C TYR A 299 15.55 3.61 -19.61
N TYR A 300 14.76 2.83 -18.88
CA TYR A 300 13.49 3.20 -18.29
C TYR A 300 13.50 2.82 -16.82
N ALA A 301 12.64 3.46 -16.02
CA ALA A 301 12.44 3.08 -14.63
C ALA A 301 10.96 3.22 -14.25
N ILE A 302 10.46 2.32 -13.40
CA ILE A 302 9.04 2.26 -12.97
C ILE A 302 8.93 1.87 -11.49
N GLY A 303 7.78 2.17 -10.92
CA GLY A 303 7.41 1.80 -9.55
C GLY A 303 8.18 2.57 -8.49
N ASP A 304 8.42 1.94 -7.36
CA ASP A 304 8.95 2.59 -6.16
C ASP A 304 10.26 3.37 -6.39
N VAL A 305 11.03 3.06 -7.42
CA VAL A 305 12.30 3.73 -7.74
C VAL A 305 12.14 5.07 -8.46
N THR A 306 10.92 5.40 -8.92
CA THR A 306 10.57 6.66 -9.59
C THR A 306 9.80 7.60 -8.66
N PRO A 307 9.70 8.91 -8.95
CA PRO A 307 8.76 9.79 -8.26
C PRO A 307 7.32 9.30 -8.39
N GLY A 308 6.51 9.52 -7.37
CA GLY A 308 5.10 9.13 -7.33
C GLY A 308 4.76 8.18 -6.18
N PRO A 309 3.51 7.71 -6.09
CA PRO A 309 3.05 6.79 -5.06
C PRO A 309 3.71 5.41 -5.19
N ALA A 310 4.31 4.93 -4.10
CA ALA A 310 4.92 3.59 -4.04
C ALA A 310 3.82 2.53 -3.80
N LEU A 311 3.07 2.21 -4.86
CA LEU A 311 1.93 1.30 -4.84
C LEU A 311 2.03 0.27 -5.97
N ALA A 312 1.66 -0.96 -5.66
CA ALA A 312 1.78 -2.08 -6.60
C ALA A 312 0.99 -1.87 -7.91
N HIS A 313 -0.23 -1.34 -7.82
CA HIS A 313 -1.07 -1.04 -8.97
C HIS A 313 -0.56 0.13 -9.81
N VAL A 314 0.10 1.11 -9.18
CA VAL A 314 0.79 2.20 -9.89
C VAL A 314 1.96 1.63 -10.70
N ALA A 315 2.85 0.87 -10.06
CA ALA A 315 3.98 0.24 -10.73
C ALA A 315 3.55 -0.65 -11.91
N SER A 316 2.42 -1.37 -11.77
CA SER A 316 1.85 -2.19 -12.84
C SER A 316 1.33 -1.34 -14.01
N ALA A 317 0.60 -0.25 -13.72
CA ALA A 317 0.11 0.67 -14.76
C ALA A 317 1.27 1.36 -15.48
N GLU A 318 2.25 1.87 -14.76
CA GLU A 318 3.47 2.46 -15.31
C GLU A 318 4.20 1.49 -16.25
N GLY A 319 4.33 0.23 -15.82
CA GLY A 319 4.98 -0.81 -16.61
C GLY A 319 4.26 -1.13 -17.93
N ILE A 320 2.93 -1.19 -17.92
CA ILE A 320 2.12 -1.39 -19.12
C ILE A 320 2.32 -0.23 -20.09
N LEU A 321 2.14 1.01 -19.60
CA LEU A 321 2.31 2.21 -20.42
C LEU A 321 3.74 2.32 -20.99
N CYS A 322 4.74 2.02 -20.18
CA CYS A 322 6.14 2.02 -20.59
C CYS A 322 6.39 1.13 -21.82
N VAL A 323 5.98 -0.13 -21.76
CA VAL A 323 6.22 -1.07 -22.88
C VAL A 323 5.30 -0.86 -24.06
N GLU A 324 4.09 -0.36 -23.87
CA GLU A 324 3.22 0.06 -24.97
C GLU A 324 3.82 1.24 -25.74
N LYS A 325 4.43 2.21 -25.02
CA LYS A 325 5.18 3.31 -25.67
C LYS A 325 6.39 2.80 -26.42
N ILE A 326 7.17 1.89 -25.84
CA ILE A 326 8.32 1.24 -26.49
C ILE A 326 7.89 0.52 -27.78
N ALA A 327 6.73 -0.13 -27.77
CA ALA A 327 6.17 -0.82 -28.93
C ALA A 327 5.55 0.11 -29.99
N GLY A 328 5.57 1.44 -29.75
CA GLY A 328 5.08 2.43 -30.71
C GLY A 328 3.58 2.72 -30.64
N HIS A 329 2.90 2.27 -29.59
CA HIS A 329 1.48 2.59 -29.40
C HIS A 329 1.28 4.07 -29.03
N HIS A 330 0.17 4.63 -29.46
CA HIS A 330 -0.30 5.93 -28.99
C HIS A 330 -0.97 5.74 -27.63
N ILE A 331 -0.40 6.36 -26.59
CA ILE A 331 -0.88 6.24 -25.22
C ILE A 331 -0.95 7.61 -24.55
N GLU A 332 -1.84 7.73 -23.57
CA GLU A 332 -1.90 8.88 -22.67
C GLU A 332 -0.98 8.62 -21.45
N ALA A 333 -0.46 9.69 -20.86
CA ALA A 333 0.26 9.61 -19.60
C ALA A 333 -0.66 9.18 -18.45
N LEU A 334 -0.09 8.55 -17.43
CA LEU A 334 -0.85 8.16 -16.24
C LEU A 334 -1.31 9.39 -15.46
N ASP A 335 -2.59 9.45 -15.14
CA ASP A 335 -3.13 10.48 -14.25
C ASP A 335 -2.86 10.11 -12.79
N TYR A 336 -1.81 10.69 -12.22
CA TYR A 336 -1.46 10.52 -10.81
C TYR A 336 -2.45 11.18 -9.85
N GLY A 337 -3.33 12.08 -10.31
CA GLY A 337 -4.42 12.66 -9.53
C GLY A 337 -5.59 11.69 -9.31
N ASN A 338 -5.62 10.57 -10.04
CA ASN A 338 -6.70 9.58 -9.96
C ASN A 338 -6.22 8.19 -9.49
N ILE A 339 -5.16 8.13 -8.68
CA ILE A 339 -4.65 6.89 -8.11
C ILE A 339 -5.34 6.62 -6.77
N PRO A 340 -6.01 5.47 -6.57
CA PRO A 340 -6.58 5.13 -5.28
C PRO A 340 -5.53 4.69 -4.27
N GLY A 341 -5.67 5.14 -3.02
CA GLY A 341 -4.96 4.63 -1.85
C GLY A 341 -5.85 3.70 -1.04
N CYS A 342 -5.30 2.59 -0.53
CA CYS A 342 -6.03 1.64 0.31
C CYS A 342 -5.20 1.20 1.49
N THR A 343 -5.81 1.18 2.68
CA THR A 343 -5.23 0.65 3.92
C THR A 343 -6.18 -0.37 4.52
N TYR A 344 -5.69 -1.58 4.79
CA TYR A 344 -6.50 -2.77 5.08
C TYR A 344 -6.58 -3.09 6.58
N CYS A 345 -6.40 -2.09 7.45
CA CYS A 345 -6.70 -2.25 8.89
C CYS A 345 -8.22 -2.40 9.12
N SER A 346 -8.66 -2.41 10.36
CA SER A 346 -10.10 -2.39 10.67
C SER A 346 -10.41 -1.21 11.60
N PRO A 347 -11.28 -0.28 11.14
CA PRO A 347 -11.92 -0.20 9.83
C PRO A 347 -10.92 0.03 8.69
N GLU A 348 -11.25 -0.44 7.46
CA GLU A 348 -10.46 -0.17 6.26
C GLU A 348 -10.53 1.31 5.87
N ILE A 349 -9.53 1.77 5.12
CA ILE A 349 -9.52 3.11 4.52
C ILE A 349 -9.34 2.98 3.01
N ALA A 350 -10.06 3.80 2.26
CA ALA A 350 -9.85 3.96 0.83
C ALA A 350 -10.05 5.42 0.43
N SER A 351 -9.18 5.93 -0.44
CA SER A 351 -9.21 7.32 -0.86
C SER A 351 -8.76 7.48 -2.31
N VAL A 352 -9.27 8.50 -2.98
CA VAL A 352 -8.82 8.95 -4.31
C VAL A 352 -9.07 10.45 -4.45
N GLY A 353 -8.16 11.14 -5.13
CA GLY A 353 -8.28 12.57 -5.43
C GLY A 353 -7.94 13.49 -4.26
N LEU A 354 -8.46 14.72 -4.30
CA LEU A 354 -8.16 15.77 -3.34
C LEU A 354 -8.87 15.54 -2.00
N THR A 355 -8.16 15.75 -0.90
CA THR A 355 -8.80 15.93 0.41
C THR A 355 -9.50 17.28 0.48
N GLU A 356 -10.44 17.43 1.42
CA GLU A 356 -11.11 18.71 1.66
C GLU A 356 -10.13 19.85 1.94
N ALA A 357 -9.08 19.57 2.72
CA ALA A 357 -8.03 20.54 3.03
C ALA A 357 -7.25 20.96 1.78
N GLN A 358 -6.85 20.01 0.92
CA GLN A 358 -6.14 20.30 -0.32
C GLN A 358 -6.98 21.10 -1.31
N ALA A 359 -8.26 20.76 -1.46
CA ALA A 359 -9.16 21.51 -2.33
C ALA A 359 -9.34 22.97 -1.86
N LYS A 360 -9.49 23.20 -0.55
CA LYS A 360 -9.54 24.53 0.05
C LYS A 360 -8.23 25.30 -0.11
N GLU A 361 -7.09 24.65 0.08
CA GLU A 361 -5.74 25.25 -0.11
C GLU A 361 -5.53 25.71 -1.56
N GLN A 362 -6.07 24.97 -2.53
CA GLN A 362 -6.07 25.34 -3.94
C GLN A 362 -7.10 26.42 -4.30
N GLY A 363 -7.89 26.89 -3.34
CA GLY A 363 -8.92 27.92 -3.54
C GLY A 363 -10.14 27.44 -4.33
N ILE A 364 -10.36 26.14 -4.42
CA ILE A 364 -11.51 25.56 -5.12
C ILE A 364 -12.75 25.73 -4.24
N ASN A 365 -13.85 26.25 -4.81
CA ASN A 365 -15.13 26.25 -4.14
C ASN A 365 -15.77 24.87 -4.25
N ILE A 366 -15.99 24.20 -3.12
CA ILE A 366 -16.37 22.79 -3.06
C ILE A 366 -17.75 22.57 -2.44
N LYS A 367 -18.39 21.47 -2.86
CA LYS A 367 -19.49 20.82 -2.16
C LYS A 367 -18.93 19.55 -1.52
N VAL A 368 -19.27 19.34 -0.26
CA VAL A 368 -18.83 18.17 0.50
C VAL A 368 -20.07 17.44 1.00
N GLY A 369 -20.12 16.13 0.76
CA GLY A 369 -21.14 15.27 1.32
C GLY A 369 -20.52 14.12 2.12
N LYS A 370 -21.25 13.66 3.14
CA LYS A 370 -20.79 12.63 4.05
C LYS A 370 -21.94 11.75 4.53
N PHE A 371 -21.85 10.46 4.27
CA PHE A 371 -22.87 9.50 4.70
C PHE A 371 -22.27 8.48 5.68
N PRO A 372 -22.78 8.37 6.92
CA PRO A 372 -22.28 7.42 7.91
C PRO A 372 -22.84 6.02 7.65
N PHE A 373 -22.01 4.99 7.81
CA PHE A 373 -22.45 3.59 7.67
C PHE A 373 -23.48 3.17 8.72
N SER A 374 -23.60 3.89 9.83
CA SER A 374 -24.67 3.65 10.81
C SER A 374 -26.08 3.89 10.25
N ALA A 375 -26.21 4.65 9.17
CA ALA A 375 -27.47 4.87 8.45
C ALA A 375 -27.68 3.86 7.29
N SER A 376 -26.70 3.00 6.98
CA SER A 376 -26.79 2.00 5.92
C SER A 376 -27.46 0.70 6.42
N GLY A 377 -28.52 0.27 5.72
CA GLY A 377 -29.18 -1.01 6.01
C GLY A 377 -28.24 -2.21 5.83
N LYS A 378 -27.37 -2.20 4.81
CA LYS A 378 -26.40 -3.26 4.58
C LYS A 378 -25.34 -3.32 5.68
N ALA A 379 -24.82 -2.19 6.09
CA ALA A 379 -23.88 -2.10 7.20
C ALA A 379 -24.48 -2.61 8.51
N SER A 380 -25.73 -2.23 8.79
CA SER A 380 -26.48 -2.69 9.96
C SER A 380 -26.69 -4.21 9.93
N ALA A 381 -27.14 -4.77 8.81
CA ALA A 381 -27.30 -6.20 8.63
C ALA A 381 -26.00 -7.00 8.78
N GLY A 382 -24.88 -6.40 8.38
CA GLY A 382 -23.53 -7.00 8.49
C GLY A 382 -22.83 -6.78 9.84
N GLY A 383 -23.40 -5.95 10.73
CA GLY A 383 -22.74 -5.56 11.99
C GLY A 383 -21.55 -4.61 11.82
N ASN A 384 -21.43 -3.94 10.66
CA ASN A 384 -20.28 -3.13 10.26
C ASN A 384 -20.69 -1.65 10.09
N THR A 385 -21.25 -1.05 11.13
CA THR A 385 -21.83 0.31 11.09
C THR A 385 -20.81 1.43 11.34
N GLU A 386 -19.56 1.09 11.56
CA GLU A 386 -18.51 2.06 11.85
C GLU A 386 -17.96 2.69 10.57
N GLY A 387 -17.80 4.02 10.58
CA GLY A 387 -17.22 4.76 9.47
C GLY A 387 -18.21 5.49 8.58
N PHE A 388 -17.74 5.91 7.42
CA PHE A 388 -18.50 6.76 6.49
C PHE A 388 -17.90 6.75 5.08
N VAL A 389 -18.67 7.28 4.14
CA VAL A 389 -18.22 7.76 2.83
C VAL A 389 -18.24 9.28 2.83
N LYS A 390 -17.17 9.93 2.38
CA LYS A 390 -17.07 11.38 2.18
C LYS A 390 -16.69 11.66 0.73
N VAL A 391 -17.43 12.55 0.08
CA VAL A 391 -17.21 12.97 -1.32
C VAL A 391 -16.98 14.47 -1.40
N ILE A 392 -16.20 14.90 -2.39
CA ILE A 392 -15.86 16.29 -2.62
C ILE A 392 -16.06 16.59 -4.10
N PHE A 393 -16.87 17.59 -4.41
CA PHE A 393 -17.18 18.06 -5.75
C PHE A 393 -16.79 19.51 -5.93
N ASP A 394 -16.39 19.90 -7.14
CA ASP A 394 -16.33 21.30 -7.55
C ASP A 394 -17.75 21.89 -7.53
N ALA A 395 -17.93 23.02 -6.85
CA ALA A 395 -19.26 23.63 -6.70
C ALA A 395 -19.79 24.28 -7.98
N LYS A 396 -18.91 24.59 -8.94
CA LYS A 396 -19.26 25.29 -10.18
C LYS A 396 -19.59 24.32 -11.30
N TYR A 397 -18.71 23.31 -11.51
CA TYR A 397 -18.81 22.40 -12.65
C TYR A 397 -19.31 21.01 -12.26
N GLY A 398 -19.37 20.71 -10.95
CA GLY A 398 -19.82 19.42 -10.44
C GLY A 398 -18.78 18.29 -10.64
N GLU A 399 -17.51 18.61 -10.95
CA GLU A 399 -16.45 17.65 -11.08
C GLU A 399 -16.22 16.91 -9.76
N TRP A 400 -16.05 15.59 -9.82
CA TRP A 400 -15.73 14.76 -8.66
C TRP A 400 -14.26 14.87 -8.29
N LEU A 401 -13.94 15.73 -7.33
CA LEU A 401 -12.57 16.06 -6.93
C LEU A 401 -11.93 15.02 -6.02
N GLY A 402 -12.70 14.39 -5.15
CA GLY A 402 -12.18 13.43 -4.19
C GLY A 402 -13.24 12.55 -3.54
N CYS A 403 -12.80 11.36 -3.12
CA CYS A 403 -13.61 10.41 -2.36
C CYS A 403 -12.75 9.77 -1.27
N HIS A 404 -13.23 9.80 -0.02
CA HIS A 404 -12.51 9.33 1.16
C HIS A 404 -13.44 8.50 2.01
N MET A 405 -13.10 7.23 2.18
CA MET A 405 -13.94 6.25 2.86
C MET A 405 -13.20 5.63 4.04
N VAL A 406 -13.91 5.36 5.11
CA VAL A 406 -13.42 4.55 6.22
C VAL A 406 -14.54 3.63 6.69
N GLY A 407 -14.30 2.31 6.72
CA GLY A 407 -15.33 1.32 7.06
C GLY A 407 -15.02 -0.06 6.53
N ALA A 408 -15.94 -1.00 6.68
CA ALA A 408 -15.79 -2.36 6.16
C ALA A 408 -16.00 -2.41 4.63
N GLY A 409 -15.06 -3.02 3.91
CA GLY A 409 -15.16 -3.25 2.46
C GLY A 409 -14.96 -2.01 1.60
N VAL A 410 -14.53 -0.88 2.16
CA VAL A 410 -14.33 0.36 1.40
C VAL A 410 -13.21 0.27 0.39
N THR A 411 -12.25 -0.63 0.61
CA THR A 411 -11.14 -0.88 -0.32
C THR A 411 -11.61 -1.52 -1.64
N ASP A 412 -12.74 -2.22 -1.64
CA ASP A 412 -13.38 -2.73 -2.85
C ASP A 412 -14.32 -1.68 -3.48
N MET A 413 -14.92 -0.78 -2.67
CA MET A 413 -15.87 0.24 -3.14
C MET A 413 -15.20 1.40 -3.89
N ILE A 414 -13.96 1.74 -3.57
CA ILE A 414 -13.29 2.94 -4.10
C ILE A 414 -13.17 2.95 -5.63
N ALA A 415 -13.18 1.78 -6.26
CA ALA A 415 -13.08 1.65 -7.72
C ALA A 415 -14.20 2.38 -8.47
N GLU A 416 -15.40 2.51 -7.89
CA GLU A 416 -16.49 3.29 -8.44
C GLU A 416 -16.12 4.77 -8.57
N ALA A 417 -15.56 5.35 -7.52
CA ALA A 417 -15.09 6.75 -7.54
C ALA A 417 -13.94 6.96 -8.51
N VAL A 418 -12.98 6.01 -8.58
CA VAL A 418 -11.87 6.08 -9.54
C VAL A 418 -12.37 6.08 -10.98
N LEU A 419 -13.32 5.19 -11.31
CA LEU A 419 -13.91 5.11 -12.64
C LEU A 419 -14.75 6.36 -12.95
N GLY A 420 -15.58 6.81 -11.99
CA GLY A 420 -16.37 8.02 -12.14
C GLY A 420 -15.48 9.24 -12.43
N ARG A 421 -14.41 9.43 -11.69
CA ARG A 421 -13.43 10.50 -11.93
C ARG A 421 -12.74 10.38 -13.30
N LYS A 422 -12.33 9.18 -13.70
CA LYS A 422 -11.69 8.95 -15.03
C LYS A 422 -12.63 9.29 -16.20
N LEU A 423 -13.94 9.13 -16.00
CA LEU A 423 -14.97 9.44 -16.98
C LEU A 423 -15.53 10.88 -16.84
N GLU A 424 -14.91 11.71 -15.99
CA GLU A 424 -15.34 13.08 -15.71
C GLU A 424 -16.82 13.16 -15.28
N THR A 425 -17.27 12.13 -14.51
CA THR A 425 -18.64 12.03 -14.02
C THR A 425 -18.92 13.14 -13.01
N THR A 426 -20.07 13.79 -13.13
CA THR A 426 -20.55 14.75 -12.14
C THR A 426 -21.44 14.08 -11.08
N GLY A 427 -21.73 14.78 -9.97
CA GLY A 427 -22.60 14.25 -8.94
C GLY A 427 -24.01 13.89 -9.45
N HIS A 428 -24.51 14.58 -10.46
CA HIS A 428 -25.84 14.31 -11.03
C HIS A 428 -25.93 12.93 -11.71
N GLU A 429 -24.87 12.48 -12.40
CA GLU A 429 -24.83 11.15 -12.99
C GLU A 429 -24.80 10.06 -11.90
N VAL A 430 -24.07 10.28 -10.82
CA VAL A 430 -24.06 9.34 -9.68
C VAL A 430 -25.44 9.25 -9.05
N LEU A 431 -26.12 10.38 -8.81
CA LEU A 431 -27.49 10.43 -8.25
C LEU A 431 -28.52 9.74 -9.14
N LYS A 432 -28.33 9.71 -10.45
CA LYS A 432 -29.24 9.04 -11.41
C LYS A 432 -28.86 7.59 -11.67
N THR A 433 -27.70 7.13 -11.17
CA THR A 433 -27.26 5.73 -11.29
C THR A 433 -27.97 4.89 -10.24
N VAL A 434 -28.62 3.81 -10.67
CA VAL A 434 -29.30 2.88 -9.77
C VAL A 434 -28.25 1.98 -9.10
N HIS A 435 -28.13 2.12 -7.77
CA HIS A 435 -27.29 1.25 -6.96
C HIS A 435 -28.07 0.01 -6.52
N PRO A 436 -27.47 -1.19 -6.50
CA PRO A 436 -28.16 -2.39 -6.06
C PRO A 436 -28.44 -2.36 -4.54
N HIS A 437 -29.61 -2.83 -4.13
CA HIS A 437 -30.05 -2.90 -2.73
C HIS A 437 -30.11 -4.36 -2.23
N PRO A 438 -29.61 -4.68 -1.02
CA PRO A 438 -28.81 -3.84 -0.13
C PRO A 438 -27.31 -4.00 -0.40
N THR A 439 -26.60 -2.90 -0.52
CA THR A 439 -25.11 -2.91 -0.68
C THR A 439 -24.46 -1.79 0.13
N MET A 440 -23.15 -1.91 0.34
CA MET A 440 -22.34 -0.83 0.92
C MET A 440 -22.18 0.35 -0.07
N SER A 441 -22.23 0.09 -1.39
CA SER A 441 -22.09 1.12 -2.44
C SER A 441 -23.22 2.16 -2.43
N GLU A 442 -24.42 1.84 -1.88
CA GLU A 442 -25.48 2.82 -1.68
C GLU A 442 -25.01 4.03 -0.86
N ALA A 443 -24.04 3.83 0.04
CA ALA A 443 -23.47 4.91 0.83
C ALA A 443 -22.68 5.95 -0.03
N VAL A 444 -22.21 5.56 -1.22
CA VAL A 444 -21.57 6.49 -2.16
C VAL A 444 -22.62 7.44 -2.72
N MET A 445 -23.75 6.89 -3.20
CA MET A 445 -24.87 7.67 -3.73
C MET A 445 -25.44 8.61 -2.64
N GLU A 446 -25.66 8.13 -1.42
CA GLU A 446 -26.18 8.95 -0.31
C GLU A 446 -25.19 10.06 0.10
N ALA A 447 -23.86 9.78 0.08
CA ALA A 447 -22.88 10.84 0.32
C ALA A 447 -22.89 11.90 -0.79
N VAL A 448 -23.11 11.48 -2.04
CA VAL A 448 -23.29 12.43 -3.15
C VAL A 448 -24.58 13.22 -2.97
N ALA A 449 -25.68 12.58 -2.57
CA ALA A 449 -26.95 13.25 -2.28
C ALA A 449 -26.79 14.30 -1.16
N ASP A 450 -26.01 14.01 -0.11
CA ASP A 450 -25.69 14.96 0.95
C ASP A 450 -24.95 16.20 0.42
N ALA A 451 -24.01 16.01 -0.52
CA ALA A 451 -23.28 17.13 -1.14
C ALA A 451 -24.20 18.08 -1.95
N TYR A 452 -25.38 17.61 -2.34
CA TYR A 452 -26.36 18.36 -3.13
C TYR A 452 -27.65 18.69 -2.36
N ASP A 453 -27.69 18.51 -1.04
CA ASP A 453 -28.85 18.72 -0.18
C ASP A 453 -30.09 17.84 -0.56
N GLU A 454 -29.82 16.64 -1.14
CA GLU A 454 -30.82 15.68 -1.61
C GLU A 454 -30.81 14.36 -0.82
N VAL A 455 -30.01 14.26 0.26
CA VAL A 455 -29.88 13.02 1.07
C VAL A 455 -31.24 12.65 1.70
N ILE A 456 -31.52 11.33 1.75
CA ILE A 456 -32.84 10.84 2.23
C ILE A 456 -32.72 10.14 3.58
N HIS A 457 -31.62 9.38 3.80
CA HIS A 457 -31.53 8.44 4.91
C HIS A 457 -30.73 8.95 6.13
N ILE A 458 -30.43 10.24 6.21
CA ILE A 458 -29.87 10.92 7.41
C ILE A 458 -30.58 12.22 7.71
#